data_8c7f3928eed6dc517ded1dd6243aa3ff
#
_entry.id   8c7f3928eed6dc517ded1dd6243aa3ff
#
_cell.length_a   1.000
_cell.length_b   1.000
_cell.length_c   1.000
_cell.angle_alpha   90.00
_cell.angle_beta   90.00
_cell.angle_gamma   90.00
#
_symmetry.space_group_name_H-M   'P 1'
#
loop_
_entity.id
_entity.type
_entity.pdbx_description
1 polymer ?
#
loop_
_entity_poly.entity_id
_entity_poly.type
_entity_poly.pdbx_seq_one_letter_code
_entity_poly.pdbx_strand_id
1 'polypeptide(L)'
;MDYLIETLAKRIAGDISWSESPGASMRKWREAFNISQGELARYMGISQSVIADYERGRRKPGIDFLRKFVKGLIDIDAERGYRVINELIKGYALMLPFIDDMGDFQSPVGVDDIATALDGIIPNSFIPETKVYGWVITDSIRAIMSLKGLEFYQLLNFMLGRVVVFTNVSSGRSPLIALKIAPIKPSIIVLHRPVKLDPLALLLAEKDGITLIISILKDPKEIRER
;
A
#
# COMPACT_ATOMS: atom_id res chain seq x y z
N MET A 1 -6.85 -1.82 8.42
CA MET A 1 -7.59 -2.98 7.85
C MET A 1 -8.11 -2.65 6.45
N ASP A 2 -8.80 -1.51 6.28
CA ASP A 2 -9.44 -1.13 5.01
C ASP A 2 -8.47 -1.04 3.82
N TYR A 3 -7.28 -0.45 4.01
CA TYR A 3 -6.28 -0.35 2.95
C TYR A 3 -5.78 -1.72 2.44
N LEU A 4 -5.56 -2.68 3.34
CA LEU A 4 -5.10 -4.02 2.96
C LEU A 4 -6.18 -4.78 2.18
N ILE A 5 -7.44 -4.61 2.59
CA ILE A 5 -8.60 -5.18 1.90
C ILE A 5 -8.74 -4.57 0.51
N GLU A 6 -8.61 -3.24 0.40
CA GLU A 6 -8.65 -2.55 -0.89
C GLU A 6 -7.52 -2.99 -1.82
N THR A 7 -6.30 -3.12 -1.29
CA THR A 7 -5.14 -3.63 -2.03
C THR A 7 -5.38 -5.05 -2.55
N LEU A 8 -5.95 -5.92 -1.71
CA LEU A 8 -6.33 -7.28 -2.10
C LEU A 8 -7.43 -7.25 -3.18
N ALA A 9 -8.44 -6.38 -3.04
CA ALA A 9 -9.50 -6.20 -4.04
C ALA A 9 -8.95 -5.80 -5.41
N LYS A 10 -8.06 -4.80 -5.42
CA LYS A 10 -7.36 -4.35 -6.65
C LYS A 10 -6.56 -5.49 -7.28
N ARG A 11 -5.89 -6.31 -6.48
CA ARG A 11 -5.10 -7.46 -6.95
C ARG A 11 -6.00 -8.55 -7.55
N ILE A 12 -7.10 -8.91 -6.90
CA ILE A 12 -8.08 -9.87 -7.42
C ILE A 12 -8.68 -9.36 -8.74
N ALA A 13 -9.10 -8.10 -8.78
CA ALA A 13 -9.63 -7.48 -9.98
C ALA A 13 -8.60 -7.46 -11.11
N GLY A 14 -7.35 -7.15 -10.81
CA GLY A 14 -6.22 -7.19 -11.76
C GLY A 14 -5.98 -8.59 -12.31
N ASP A 15 -5.95 -9.62 -11.47
CA ASP A 15 -5.75 -11.01 -11.87
C ASP A 15 -6.88 -11.48 -12.83
N ILE A 16 -8.12 -11.12 -12.55
CA ILE A 16 -9.26 -11.45 -13.38
C ILE A 16 -9.21 -10.69 -14.73
N SER A 17 -8.97 -9.38 -14.69
CA SER A 17 -9.00 -8.53 -15.89
C SER A 17 -7.84 -8.78 -16.83
N TRP A 18 -6.68 -9.21 -16.29
CA TRP A 18 -5.47 -9.53 -17.07
C TRP A 18 -5.43 -10.98 -17.57
N SER A 19 -6.34 -11.83 -17.10
CA SER A 19 -6.40 -13.24 -17.49
C SER A 19 -6.90 -13.39 -18.93
N GLU A 20 -6.30 -14.32 -19.70
CA GLU A 20 -6.83 -14.75 -21.01
C GLU A 20 -8.22 -15.39 -20.89
N SER A 21 -8.52 -15.96 -19.71
CA SER A 21 -9.80 -16.58 -19.39
C SER A 21 -10.41 -15.95 -18.13
N PRO A 22 -10.96 -14.72 -18.20
CA PRO A 22 -11.50 -14.02 -17.03
C PRO A 22 -12.53 -14.83 -16.24
N GLY A 23 -13.39 -15.61 -16.95
CA GLY A 23 -14.39 -16.46 -16.30
C GLY A 23 -13.77 -17.57 -15.44
N ALA A 24 -12.73 -18.22 -15.94
CA ALA A 24 -12.00 -19.24 -15.17
C ALA A 24 -11.29 -18.61 -13.94
N SER A 25 -10.72 -17.43 -14.10
CA SER A 25 -10.12 -16.69 -12.98
C SER A 25 -11.16 -16.25 -11.93
N MET A 26 -12.34 -15.80 -12.36
CA MET A 26 -13.45 -15.52 -11.45
C MET A 26 -13.86 -16.75 -10.65
N ARG A 27 -14.01 -17.91 -11.32
CA ARG A 27 -14.33 -19.17 -10.65
C ARG A 27 -13.27 -19.55 -9.63
N LYS A 28 -11.98 -19.48 -10.00
CA LYS A 28 -10.83 -19.74 -9.12
C LYS A 28 -10.91 -18.89 -7.84
N TRP A 29 -11.15 -17.59 -7.98
CA TRP A 29 -11.25 -16.70 -6.85
C TRP A 29 -12.46 -16.99 -5.97
N ARG A 30 -13.64 -17.23 -6.55
CA ARG A 30 -14.83 -17.60 -5.77
C ARG A 30 -14.60 -18.90 -4.98
N GLU A 31 -14.00 -19.91 -5.60
CA GLU A 31 -13.66 -21.18 -4.94
C GLU A 31 -12.61 -21.00 -3.84
N ALA A 32 -11.60 -20.12 -4.04
CA ALA A 32 -10.61 -19.78 -3.02
C ALA A 32 -11.25 -19.13 -1.78
N PHE A 33 -12.31 -18.35 -1.97
CA PHE A 33 -13.11 -17.80 -0.86
C PHE A 33 -14.13 -18.77 -0.27
N ASN A 34 -14.19 -20.02 -0.77
CA ASN A 34 -15.18 -21.02 -0.36
C ASN A 34 -16.62 -20.50 -0.46
N ILE A 35 -16.93 -19.76 -1.52
CA ILE A 35 -18.26 -19.18 -1.78
C ILE A 35 -18.91 -19.95 -2.93
N SER A 36 -20.16 -20.39 -2.72
CA SER A 36 -20.93 -21.03 -3.80
C SER A 36 -21.45 -20.00 -4.82
N GLN A 37 -21.68 -20.44 -6.07
CA GLN A 37 -22.30 -19.57 -7.08
C GLN A 37 -23.64 -18.99 -6.62
N GLY A 38 -24.45 -19.80 -5.93
CA GLY A 38 -25.77 -19.38 -5.42
C GLY A 38 -25.68 -18.33 -4.33
N GLU A 39 -24.69 -18.44 -3.45
CA GLU A 39 -24.43 -17.48 -2.36
C GLU A 39 -23.98 -16.12 -2.93
N LEU A 40 -23.01 -16.15 -3.85
CA LEU A 40 -22.53 -14.92 -4.50
C LEU A 40 -23.63 -14.27 -5.34
N ALA A 41 -24.43 -15.06 -6.05
CA ALA A 41 -25.54 -14.56 -6.84
C ALA A 41 -26.60 -13.86 -5.98
N ARG A 42 -26.89 -14.43 -4.80
CA ARG A 42 -27.79 -13.82 -3.82
C ARG A 42 -27.26 -12.48 -3.31
N TYR A 43 -25.99 -12.42 -2.97
CA TYR A 43 -25.34 -11.17 -2.57
C TYR A 43 -25.41 -10.10 -3.68
N MET A 44 -25.14 -10.51 -4.92
CA MET A 44 -25.14 -9.61 -6.07
C MET A 44 -26.55 -9.21 -6.57
N GLY A 45 -27.61 -9.85 -6.07
CA GLY A 45 -28.98 -9.63 -6.53
C GLY A 45 -29.25 -10.14 -7.94
N ILE A 46 -28.62 -11.24 -8.36
CA ILE A 46 -28.73 -11.87 -9.67
C ILE A 46 -29.00 -13.37 -9.54
N SER A 47 -29.35 -14.05 -10.66
CA SER A 47 -29.50 -15.49 -10.65
C SER A 47 -28.16 -16.23 -10.68
N GLN A 48 -28.11 -17.44 -10.10
CA GLN A 48 -26.94 -18.30 -10.12
C GLN A 48 -26.48 -18.61 -11.56
N SER A 49 -27.40 -18.75 -12.52
CA SER A 49 -27.08 -19.01 -13.91
C SER A 49 -26.26 -17.89 -14.55
N VAL A 50 -26.44 -16.65 -14.12
CA VAL A 50 -25.65 -15.50 -14.58
C VAL A 50 -24.20 -15.64 -14.13
N ILE A 51 -23.94 -16.00 -12.87
CA ILE A 51 -22.57 -16.27 -12.37
C ILE A 51 -21.96 -17.42 -13.18
N ALA A 52 -22.71 -18.52 -13.37
CA ALA A 52 -22.24 -19.67 -14.14
C ALA A 52 -21.89 -19.32 -15.59
N ASP A 53 -22.65 -18.42 -16.25
CA ASP A 53 -22.37 -17.96 -17.60
C ASP A 53 -21.07 -17.15 -17.69
N TYR A 54 -20.80 -16.29 -16.72
CA TYR A 54 -19.53 -15.57 -16.64
C TYR A 54 -18.35 -16.52 -16.40
N GLU A 55 -18.48 -17.45 -15.45
CA GLU A 55 -17.42 -18.41 -15.12
C GLU A 55 -17.11 -19.39 -16.27
N ARG A 56 -18.10 -19.70 -17.12
CA ARG A 56 -17.94 -20.53 -18.34
C ARG A 56 -17.43 -19.72 -19.53
N GLY A 57 -17.24 -18.42 -19.41
CA GLY A 57 -16.78 -17.55 -20.48
C GLY A 57 -17.86 -17.25 -21.56
N ARG A 58 -19.13 -17.57 -21.30
CA ARG A 58 -20.24 -17.21 -22.20
C ARG A 58 -20.53 -15.73 -22.23
N ARG A 59 -20.11 -15.02 -21.16
CA ARG A 59 -20.19 -13.56 -21.00
C ARG A 59 -18.84 -13.03 -20.59
N LYS A 60 -18.46 -11.86 -21.13
CA LYS A 60 -17.27 -11.13 -20.69
C LYS A 60 -17.66 -10.14 -19.58
N PRO A 61 -16.98 -10.15 -18.41
CA PRO A 61 -17.31 -9.21 -17.33
C PRO A 61 -16.91 -7.78 -17.71
N GLY A 62 -17.84 -6.85 -17.58
CA GLY A 62 -17.54 -5.42 -17.60
C GLY A 62 -17.02 -4.96 -16.22
N ILE A 63 -16.45 -3.75 -16.17
CA ILE A 63 -15.80 -3.20 -14.96
C ILE A 63 -16.76 -3.17 -13.77
N ASP A 64 -18.00 -2.74 -13.95
CA ASP A 64 -18.96 -2.65 -12.85
C ASP A 64 -19.37 -4.03 -12.31
N PHE A 65 -19.51 -5.01 -13.20
CA PHE A 65 -19.76 -6.38 -12.79
C PHE A 65 -18.57 -6.95 -12.01
N LEU A 66 -17.36 -6.75 -12.50
CA LEU A 66 -16.13 -7.20 -11.85
C LEU A 66 -15.98 -6.57 -10.45
N ARG A 67 -16.22 -5.26 -10.34
CA ARG A 67 -16.18 -4.56 -9.05
C ARG A 67 -17.20 -5.15 -8.06
N LYS A 68 -18.43 -5.40 -8.51
CA LYS A 68 -19.50 -6.00 -7.70
C LYS A 68 -19.18 -7.43 -7.29
N PHE A 69 -18.56 -8.20 -8.19
CA PHE A 69 -18.11 -9.56 -7.94
C PHE A 69 -17.02 -9.59 -6.85
N VAL A 70 -15.95 -8.80 -7.00
CA VAL A 70 -14.85 -8.74 -6.04
C VAL A 70 -15.34 -8.23 -4.68
N LYS A 71 -16.20 -7.19 -4.68
CA LYS A 71 -16.82 -6.70 -3.44
C LYS A 71 -17.63 -7.80 -2.76
N GLY A 72 -18.38 -8.60 -3.51
CA GLY A 72 -19.15 -9.73 -2.97
C GLY A 72 -18.29 -10.78 -2.31
N LEU A 73 -17.13 -11.13 -2.88
CA LEU A 73 -16.18 -12.05 -2.24
C LEU A 73 -15.70 -11.51 -0.89
N ILE A 74 -15.36 -10.24 -0.84
CA ILE A 74 -14.83 -9.57 0.35
C ILE A 74 -15.88 -9.46 1.45
N ASP A 75 -17.07 -8.96 1.11
CA ASP A 75 -18.12 -8.71 2.10
C ASP A 75 -18.65 -10.01 2.71
N ILE A 76 -18.80 -11.07 1.89
CA ILE A 76 -19.20 -12.40 2.39
C ILE A 76 -18.13 -12.98 3.33
N ASP A 77 -16.83 -12.84 3.01
CA ASP A 77 -15.77 -13.30 3.91
C ASP A 77 -15.68 -12.42 5.17
N ALA A 78 -15.99 -11.13 5.08
CA ALA A 78 -16.08 -10.22 6.22
C ALA A 78 -17.16 -10.69 7.22
N GLU A 79 -18.35 -11.09 6.76
CA GLU A 79 -19.40 -11.67 7.58
C GLU A 79 -18.97 -13.00 8.26
N ARG A 80 -18.00 -13.69 7.67
CA ARG A 80 -17.40 -14.94 8.21
C ARG A 80 -16.17 -14.69 9.11
N GLY A 81 -15.84 -13.42 9.39
CA GLY A 81 -14.72 -13.01 10.25
C GLY A 81 -13.38 -12.93 9.52
N TYR A 82 -13.38 -12.57 8.24
CA TYR A 82 -12.18 -12.34 7.42
C TYR A 82 -11.23 -13.54 7.32
N ARG A 83 -11.75 -14.76 7.26
CA ARG A 83 -10.93 -15.99 7.30
C ARG A 83 -9.98 -16.09 6.11
N VAL A 84 -10.53 -15.99 4.90
CA VAL A 84 -9.74 -16.12 3.67
C VAL A 84 -8.91 -14.87 3.43
N ILE A 85 -9.48 -13.69 3.65
CA ILE A 85 -8.78 -12.41 3.53
C ILE A 85 -7.54 -12.38 4.42
N ASN A 86 -7.62 -12.78 5.69
CA ASN A 86 -6.47 -12.81 6.59
C ASN A 86 -5.38 -13.78 6.13
N GLU A 87 -5.74 -14.94 5.59
CA GLU A 87 -4.77 -15.88 5.02
C GLU A 87 -4.11 -15.33 3.75
N LEU A 88 -4.89 -14.71 2.87
CA LEU A 88 -4.36 -14.09 1.65
C LEU A 88 -3.45 -12.90 1.97
N ILE A 89 -3.83 -12.03 2.91
CA ILE A 89 -3.01 -10.91 3.37
C ILE A 89 -1.67 -11.42 3.90
N LYS A 90 -1.67 -12.47 4.72
CA LYS A 90 -0.44 -13.11 5.21
C LYS A 90 0.37 -13.75 4.08
N GLY A 91 -0.29 -14.52 3.22
CA GLY A 91 0.36 -15.23 2.11
C GLY A 91 0.97 -14.30 1.05
N TYR A 92 0.36 -13.15 0.82
CA TYR A 92 0.90 -12.13 -0.08
C TYR A 92 1.91 -11.21 0.60
N ALA A 93 2.24 -11.45 1.88
CA ALA A 93 3.10 -10.58 2.68
C ALA A 93 2.68 -9.09 2.60
N LEU A 94 1.38 -8.83 2.54
CA LEU A 94 0.82 -7.48 2.55
C LEU A 94 0.95 -6.83 3.94
N MET A 95 1.14 -7.63 4.99
CA MET A 95 1.44 -7.15 6.34
C MET A 95 2.95 -7.22 6.57
N LEU A 96 3.65 -6.13 6.33
CA LEU A 96 5.04 -6.00 6.75
C LEU A 96 5.05 -5.54 8.22
N PRO A 97 5.71 -6.28 9.14
CA PRO A 97 5.60 -6.03 10.58
C PRO A 97 6.21 -4.69 11.04
N PHE A 98 6.91 -4.02 10.14
CA PHE A 98 7.53 -2.72 10.36
C PHE A 98 6.76 -1.54 9.74
N ILE A 99 5.67 -1.78 9.01
CA ILE A 99 4.76 -0.74 8.55
C ILE A 99 3.73 -0.49 9.66
N ASP A 100 3.74 0.74 10.18
CA ASP A 100 2.83 1.16 11.24
C ASP A 100 1.49 1.64 10.70
N ASP A 101 1.53 2.32 9.54
CA ASP A 101 0.34 2.82 8.87
C ASP A 101 0.63 3.11 7.39
N MET A 102 -0.40 3.06 6.55
CA MET A 102 -0.33 3.48 5.16
C MET A 102 -1.73 3.80 4.64
N GLY A 103 -1.79 4.68 3.64
CA GLY A 103 -3.04 5.06 3.01
C GLY A 103 -2.85 5.90 1.76
N ASP A 104 -3.97 6.31 1.18
CA ASP A 104 -4.03 7.19 0.02
C ASP A 104 -4.72 8.51 0.39
N PHE A 105 -4.19 9.64 -0.08
CA PHE A 105 -4.81 10.95 0.07
C PHE A 105 -6.04 11.07 -0.84
N GLN A 106 -7.01 11.89 -0.46
CA GLN A 106 -8.18 12.17 -1.32
C GLN A 106 -7.79 12.94 -2.60
N SER A 107 -6.73 13.74 -2.52
CA SER A 107 -6.13 14.48 -3.64
C SER A 107 -4.60 14.50 -3.49
N PRO A 108 -3.83 14.67 -4.60
CA PRO A 108 -2.39 14.73 -4.52
C PRO A 108 -1.90 15.89 -3.64
N VAL A 109 -0.96 15.62 -2.74
CA VAL A 109 -0.42 16.56 -1.73
C VAL A 109 1.00 16.95 -2.10
N GLY A 110 1.33 18.23 -1.95
CA GLY A 110 2.65 18.79 -2.22
C GLY A 110 3.61 18.70 -1.04
N VAL A 111 4.88 19.02 -1.29
CA VAL A 111 5.95 19.02 -0.26
C VAL A 111 5.63 19.97 0.88
N ASP A 112 5.19 21.19 0.56
CA ASP A 112 4.92 22.24 1.54
C ASP A 112 3.75 21.89 2.46
N ASP A 113 2.72 21.26 1.91
CA ASP A 113 1.56 20.80 2.69
C ASP A 113 1.99 19.73 3.71
N ILE A 114 2.82 18.77 3.28
CA ILE A 114 3.35 17.72 4.16
C ILE A 114 4.26 18.32 5.23
N ALA A 115 5.16 19.23 4.84
CA ALA A 115 6.04 19.88 5.80
C ALA A 115 5.24 20.67 6.85
N THR A 116 4.22 21.41 6.40
CA THR A 116 3.32 22.16 7.30
C THR A 116 2.56 21.23 8.26
N ALA A 117 1.96 20.16 7.72
CA ALA A 117 1.19 19.19 8.54
C ALA A 117 2.07 18.53 9.62
N LEU A 118 3.34 18.27 9.33
CA LEU A 118 4.24 17.54 10.22
C LEU A 118 5.17 18.45 11.04
N ASP A 119 4.91 19.76 11.12
CA ASP A 119 5.79 20.76 11.70
C ASP A 119 7.26 20.54 11.24
N GLY A 120 7.42 20.36 9.93
CA GLY A 120 8.63 19.83 9.31
C GLY A 120 9.59 20.91 8.83
N ILE A 121 10.89 20.61 8.91
CA ILE A 121 11.97 21.42 8.35
C ILE A 121 12.54 20.70 7.13
N ILE A 122 12.73 21.41 6.02
CA ILE A 122 13.30 20.88 4.80
C ILE A 122 14.76 21.33 4.69
N PRO A 123 15.74 20.44 4.88
CA PRO A 123 17.16 20.80 4.83
C PRO A 123 17.75 20.81 3.40
N ASN A 124 17.02 20.37 2.38
CA ASN A 124 17.51 20.32 1.00
C ASN A 124 17.83 21.71 0.44
N SER A 125 18.89 21.82 -0.34
CA SER A 125 19.27 23.04 -1.08
C SER A 125 18.33 23.32 -2.26
N PHE A 126 17.75 22.27 -2.83
CA PHE A 126 16.78 22.34 -3.91
C PHE A 126 15.60 21.40 -3.63
N ILE A 127 14.39 21.91 -3.80
CA ILE A 127 13.14 21.19 -3.59
C ILE A 127 12.45 21.02 -4.93
N PRO A 128 12.39 19.80 -5.51
CA PRO A 128 11.63 19.54 -6.72
C PRO A 128 10.13 19.77 -6.49
N GLU A 129 9.45 20.33 -7.48
CA GLU A 129 7.99 20.36 -7.45
C GLU A 129 7.46 18.91 -7.58
N THR A 130 6.99 18.37 -6.49
CA THR A 130 6.59 16.97 -6.40
C THR A 130 5.27 16.83 -5.66
N LYS A 131 4.40 15.96 -6.17
CA LYS A 131 3.15 15.57 -5.50
C LYS A 131 3.15 14.09 -5.22
N VAL A 132 2.59 13.71 -4.08
CA VAL A 132 2.39 12.32 -3.66
C VAL A 132 0.91 12.05 -3.45
N TYR A 133 0.53 10.78 -3.56
CA TYR A 133 -0.86 10.32 -3.58
C TYR A 133 -1.25 9.58 -2.30
N GLY A 134 -0.31 9.41 -1.39
CA GLY A 134 -0.56 8.72 -0.12
C GLY A 134 0.67 8.73 0.77
N TRP A 135 0.62 7.95 1.83
CA TRP A 135 1.68 7.84 2.83
C TRP A 135 2.00 6.39 3.20
N VAL A 136 3.20 6.18 3.70
CA VAL A 136 3.67 4.97 4.39
C VAL A 136 4.43 5.40 5.62
N ILE A 137 4.00 4.95 6.80
CA ILE A 137 4.72 5.17 8.07
C ILE A 137 5.39 3.85 8.45
N THR A 138 6.70 3.88 8.64
CA THR A 138 7.49 2.69 8.92
C THR A 138 8.48 2.92 10.07
N ASP A 139 8.59 1.92 10.93
CA ASP A 139 9.60 1.90 11.99
C ASP A 139 10.96 1.50 11.39
N SER A 140 11.91 2.42 11.42
CA SER A 140 13.25 2.22 10.82
C SER A 140 14.00 1.05 11.44
N ILE A 141 13.93 0.87 12.76
CA ILE A 141 14.66 -0.20 13.47
C ILE A 141 14.01 -1.55 13.15
N ARG A 142 12.68 -1.65 13.26
CA ARG A 142 11.96 -2.88 12.91
C ARG A 142 12.15 -3.25 11.45
N ALA A 143 12.17 -2.27 10.54
CA ALA A 143 12.46 -2.50 9.13
C ALA A 143 13.85 -3.14 8.94
N ILE A 144 14.90 -2.56 9.54
CA ILE A 144 16.28 -3.08 9.45
C ILE A 144 16.37 -4.50 10.01
N MET A 145 15.71 -4.79 11.12
CA MET A 145 15.75 -6.10 11.78
C MET A 145 14.94 -7.19 11.05
N SER A 146 13.91 -6.82 10.32
CA SER A 146 12.94 -7.76 9.74
C SER A 146 13.09 -7.95 8.24
N LEU A 147 13.65 -6.96 7.52
CA LEU A 147 13.71 -6.97 6.05
C LEU A 147 14.63 -8.08 5.55
N LYS A 148 14.03 -9.01 4.81
CA LYS A 148 14.72 -9.94 3.91
C LYS A 148 14.59 -9.43 2.47
N GLY A 149 15.39 -9.99 1.56
CA GLY A 149 15.48 -9.48 0.19
C GLY A 149 14.13 -9.29 -0.52
N LEU A 150 13.20 -10.27 -0.42
CA LEU A 150 11.88 -10.19 -1.04
C LEU A 150 11.00 -9.12 -0.38
N GLU A 151 11.02 -8.99 0.94
CA GLU A 151 10.24 -8.01 1.70
C GLU A 151 10.70 -6.58 1.41
N PHE A 152 11.99 -6.39 1.12
CA PHE A 152 12.52 -5.11 0.66
C PHE A 152 11.89 -4.67 -0.66
N TYR A 153 11.80 -5.56 -1.66
CA TYR A 153 11.12 -5.26 -2.92
C TYR A 153 9.62 -4.97 -2.74
N GLN A 154 8.97 -5.66 -1.82
CA GLN A 154 7.56 -5.39 -1.50
C GLN A 154 7.40 -4.00 -0.87
N LEU A 155 8.27 -3.63 0.07
CA LEU A 155 8.28 -2.30 0.67
C LEU A 155 8.43 -1.20 -0.40
N LEU A 156 9.31 -1.38 -1.38
CA LEU A 156 9.48 -0.42 -2.48
C LEU A 156 8.19 -0.18 -3.28
N ASN A 157 7.39 -1.23 -3.51
CA ASN A 157 6.10 -1.09 -4.19
C ASN A 157 5.11 -0.25 -3.37
N PHE A 158 5.14 -0.35 -2.04
CA PHE A 158 4.31 0.50 -1.18
C PHE A 158 4.77 1.96 -1.13
N MET A 159 6.05 2.22 -1.36
CA MET A 159 6.63 3.56 -1.36
C MET A 159 6.34 4.34 -2.65
N LEU A 160 5.96 3.65 -3.74
CA LEU A 160 5.75 4.29 -5.03
C LEU A 160 4.63 5.33 -4.97
N GLY A 161 4.96 6.59 -5.32
CA GLY A 161 4.01 7.70 -5.33
C GLY A 161 3.51 8.13 -3.94
N ARG A 162 4.17 7.69 -2.86
CA ARG A 162 3.83 8.04 -1.48
C ARG A 162 4.95 8.76 -0.77
N VAL A 163 4.59 9.58 0.21
CA VAL A 163 5.56 10.05 1.21
C VAL A 163 5.89 8.89 2.16
N VAL A 164 7.18 8.72 2.44
CA VAL A 164 7.65 7.67 3.36
C VAL A 164 8.13 8.31 4.65
N VAL A 165 7.46 7.99 5.73
CA VAL A 165 7.78 8.50 7.07
C VAL A 165 8.52 7.42 7.85
N PHE A 166 9.77 7.70 8.22
CA PHE A 166 10.55 6.84 9.08
C PHE A 166 10.47 7.31 10.54
N THR A 167 9.92 6.46 11.40
CA THR A 167 9.96 6.62 12.86
C THR A 167 11.15 5.86 13.46
N ASN A 168 11.49 6.12 14.72
CA ASN A 168 12.62 5.50 15.43
C ASN A 168 13.96 5.63 14.69
N VAL A 169 14.20 6.83 14.16
CA VAL A 169 15.40 7.17 13.39
C VAL A 169 16.43 7.86 14.27
N SER A 170 17.69 7.40 14.25
CA SER A 170 18.78 8.06 14.96
C SER A 170 19.37 9.24 14.19
N SER A 171 19.71 9.03 12.91
CA SER A 171 20.39 10.04 12.08
C SER A 171 19.92 10.11 10.61
N GLY A 172 18.99 9.24 10.21
CA GLY A 172 18.54 9.11 8.82
C GLY A 172 19.51 8.39 7.87
N ARG A 173 20.71 8.05 8.32
CA ARG A 173 21.72 7.41 7.48
C ARG A 173 21.28 6.04 6.95
N SER A 174 20.79 5.18 7.83
CA SER A 174 20.42 3.80 7.45
C SER A 174 19.30 3.71 6.42
N PRO A 175 18.15 4.42 6.58
CA PRO A 175 17.11 4.39 5.56
C PRO A 175 17.58 4.93 4.20
N LEU A 176 18.39 6.01 4.18
CA LEU A 176 18.87 6.58 2.92
C LEU A 176 19.88 5.67 2.22
N ILE A 177 20.76 4.96 2.96
CA ILE A 177 21.67 3.96 2.39
C ILE A 177 20.87 2.76 1.83
N ALA A 178 19.86 2.26 2.55
CA ALA A 178 19.02 1.18 2.06
C ALA A 178 18.29 1.56 0.77
N LEU A 179 17.78 2.79 0.67
CA LEU A 179 17.12 3.28 -0.54
C LEU A 179 18.10 3.56 -1.69
N LYS A 180 19.41 3.69 -1.42
CA LYS A 180 20.41 3.90 -2.48
C LYS A 180 20.45 2.79 -3.51
N ILE A 181 20.23 1.55 -3.08
CA ILE A 181 20.20 0.36 -3.95
C ILE A 181 18.81 0.10 -4.57
N ALA A 182 17.80 0.85 -4.16
CA ALA A 182 16.45 0.70 -4.68
C ALA A 182 16.35 1.19 -6.13
N PRO A 183 15.76 0.41 -7.05
CA PRO A 183 15.56 0.82 -8.44
C PRO A 183 14.54 1.96 -8.57
N ILE A 184 13.59 2.04 -7.65
CA ILE A 184 12.57 3.09 -7.57
C ILE A 184 12.69 3.70 -6.17
N LYS A 185 12.67 5.03 -6.09
CA LYS A 185 12.83 5.78 -4.86
C LYS A 185 11.61 6.63 -4.57
N PRO A 186 11.23 6.80 -3.29
CA PRO A 186 10.21 7.77 -2.92
C PRO A 186 10.71 9.19 -3.22
N SER A 187 9.81 10.05 -3.66
CA SER A 187 10.15 11.45 -3.94
C SER A 187 10.30 12.28 -2.67
N ILE A 188 9.58 11.91 -1.61
CA ILE A 188 9.56 12.61 -0.32
C ILE A 188 9.79 11.60 0.80
N ILE A 189 10.76 11.91 1.65
CA ILE A 189 11.07 11.15 2.87
C ILE A 189 10.94 12.06 4.08
N VAL A 190 10.24 11.59 5.08
CA VAL A 190 10.16 12.25 6.39
C VAL A 190 10.95 11.45 7.41
N LEU A 191 11.85 12.10 8.13
CA LEU A 191 12.51 11.55 9.30
C LEU A 191 11.85 12.14 10.54
N HIS A 192 11.20 11.32 11.35
CA HIS A 192 10.53 11.78 12.56
C HIS A 192 11.52 11.86 13.70
N ARG A 193 11.77 13.09 14.17
CA ARG A 193 12.61 13.42 15.34
C ARG A 193 13.95 12.67 15.38
N PRO A 194 14.77 12.71 14.33
CA PRO A 194 16.10 12.13 14.42
C PRO A 194 16.91 12.87 15.53
N VAL A 195 17.77 12.14 16.23
CA VAL A 195 18.66 12.73 17.25
C VAL A 195 19.58 13.78 16.61
N LYS A 196 20.00 13.51 15.38
CA LYS A 196 20.78 14.43 14.53
C LYS A 196 20.53 14.06 13.06
N LEU A 197 20.76 15.00 12.14
CA LEU A 197 20.80 14.70 10.72
C LEU A 197 22.24 14.36 10.30
N ASP A 198 22.45 13.18 9.73
CA ASP A 198 23.75 12.79 9.17
C ASP A 198 23.96 13.52 7.82
N PRO A 199 25.09 14.23 7.62
CA PRO A 199 25.37 14.92 6.35
C PRO A 199 25.33 13.97 5.13
N LEU A 200 25.70 12.70 5.30
CA LEU A 200 25.61 11.71 4.22
C LEU A 200 24.15 11.42 3.86
N ALA A 201 23.23 11.41 4.84
CA ALA A 201 21.81 11.21 4.55
C ALA A 201 21.26 12.33 3.67
N LEU A 202 21.59 13.59 3.99
CA LEU A 202 21.19 14.74 3.17
C LEU A 202 21.82 14.67 1.77
N LEU A 203 23.13 14.39 1.68
CA LEU A 203 23.83 14.27 0.40
C LEU A 203 23.22 13.17 -0.50
N LEU A 204 22.86 12.03 0.08
CA LEU A 204 22.19 10.93 -0.65
C LEU A 204 20.80 11.34 -1.14
N ALA A 205 20.03 12.03 -0.30
CA ALA A 205 18.70 12.52 -0.66
C ALA A 205 18.81 13.51 -1.85
N GLU A 206 19.68 14.50 -1.76
CA GLU A 206 19.89 15.49 -2.83
C GLU A 206 20.36 14.84 -4.14
N LYS A 207 21.33 13.93 -4.05
CA LYS A 207 21.85 13.23 -5.24
C LYS A 207 20.80 12.39 -5.96
N ASP A 208 19.85 11.85 -5.23
CA ASP A 208 18.79 10.98 -5.76
C ASP A 208 17.48 11.75 -6.03
N GLY A 209 17.47 13.09 -5.87
CA GLY A 209 16.28 13.95 -6.10
C GLY A 209 15.17 13.74 -5.08
N ILE A 210 15.51 13.30 -3.89
CA ILE A 210 14.57 13.05 -2.78
C ILE A 210 14.47 14.31 -1.92
N THR A 211 13.25 14.80 -1.68
CA THR A 211 13.02 15.85 -0.69
C THR A 211 12.99 15.22 0.71
N LEU A 212 13.87 15.69 1.58
CA LEU A 212 13.96 15.26 2.96
C LEU A 212 13.21 16.24 3.86
N ILE A 213 12.35 15.75 4.73
CA ILE A 213 11.63 16.54 5.73
C ILE A 213 11.99 15.99 7.11
N ILE A 214 12.35 16.88 8.03
CA ILE A 214 12.59 16.54 9.43
C ILE A 214 11.37 16.95 10.23
N SER A 215 10.54 16.00 10.64
CA SER A 215 9.39 16.26 11.50
C SER A 215 9.80 16.43 12.96
N ILE A 216 9.27 17.46 13.61
CA ILE A 216 9.51 17.77 15.03
C ILE A 216 8.29 17.50 15.93
N LEU A 217 7.23 16.89 15.40
CA LEU A 217 6.06 16.48 16.20
C LEU A 217 6.50 15.65 17.41
N LYS A 218 5.82 15.82 18.54
CA LYS A 218 6.24 15.18 19.80
C LYS A 218 5.91 13.68 19.84
N ASP A 219 4.71 13.30 19.39
CA ASP A 219 4.25 11.92 19.41
C ASP A 219 4.17 11.37 17.97
N PRO A 220 4.73 10.18 17.70
CA PRO A 220 4.56 9.50 16.41
C PRO A 220 3.09 9.25 16.03
N LYS A 221 2.18 9.22 17.02
CA LYS A 221 0.73 9.07 16.76
C LYS A 221 0.15 10.30 16.06
N GLU A 222 0.64 11.50 16.37
CA GLU A 222 0.20 12.73 15.73
C GLU A 222 0.42 12.71 14.20
N ILE A 223 1.44 11.97 13.74
CA ILE A 223 1.70 11.82 12.29
C ILE A 223 0.52 11.17 11.56
N ARG A 224 -0.25 10.32 12.24
CA ARG A 224 -1.41 9.62 11.66
C ARG A 224 -2.69 10.46 11.66
N GLU A 225 -2.73 11.46 12.51
CA GLU A 225 -3.91 12.30 12.74
C GLU A 225 -3.90 13.56 11.88
N ARG A 226 -2.73 13.89 11.32
CA ARG A 226 -2.50 15.07 10.48
C ARG A 226 -2.35 14.72 9.01
#